data_73edd0649ec937f01eb3f9f108dd7573
#
_entry.id   73edd0649ec937f01eb3f9f108dd7573
#
_cell.length_a   1.000
_cell.length_b   1.000
_cell.length_c   1.000
_cell.angle_alpha   90.00
_cell.angle_beta   90.00
_cell.angle_gamma   90.00
#
_symmetry.space_group_name_H-M   'P 1'
#
loop_
_entity.id
_entity.type
_entity.pdbx_description
1 polymer ?
#
loop_
_entity_poly.entity_id
_entity_poly.type
_entity_poly.pdbx_seq_one_letter_code
_entity_poly.pdbx_strand_id
1 'polypeptide(L)' 'MSKIRGHENAQPVRLIFIDTKEEIEFKSIAYAKRITGVNEYQIKESLNPLKKKRFDYKERKIVFRIKK' A
#
# COMPACT_ATOMS: atom_id res chain seq x y z
N MET A 1 1.38 20.24 -19.70
CA MET A 1 1.38 19.83 -19.36
C MET A 1 1.78 19.16 -18.77
N SER A 2 1.79 18.69 -18.84
CA SER A 2 1.97 17.97 -18.36
C SER A 2 2.31 17.43 -17.72
N LYS A 3 2.65 17.42 -17.59
CA LYS A 3 2.86 16.79 -16.97
C LYS A 3 2.64 16.07 -16.07
N ILE A 4 2.95 16.17 -15.70
CA ILE A 4 2.18 15.47 -14.92
C ILE A 4 2.18 14.03 -14.94
N ARG A 5 2.66 13.42 -15.90
CA ARG A 5 2.59 12.07 -16.07
C ARG A 5 3.15 11.26 -15.05
N GLY A 6 4.25 11.53 -14.47
CA GLY A 6 4.84 10.76 -13.43
C GLY A 6 3.97 10.66 -12.21
N HIS A 7 3.10 11.61 -12.04
CA HIS A 7 2.27 11.65 -10.88
C HIS A 7 1.23 10.56 -10.84
N GLU A 8 0.91 10.02 -11.98
CA GLU A 8 -0.08 8.98 -12.03
C GLU A 8 0.33 7.76 -11.28
N ASN A 9 1.63 7.55 -11.15
CA ASN A 9 2.12 6.38 -10.47
C ASN A 9 2.43 6.61 -9.00
N ALA A 10 2.28 7.83 -8.54
CA ALA A 10 2.59 8.18 -7.17
C ALA A 10 1.34 8.19 -6.33
N GLN A 11 0.61 7.09 -6.35
CA GLN A 11 -0.62 7.00 -5.59
C GLN A 11 -0.33 6.74 -4.12
N PRO A 12 -0.77 7.60 -3.19
CA PRO A 12 -0.55 7.37 -1.77
C PRO A 12 -1.31 6.15 -1.30
N VAL A 13 -0.68 5.36 -0.46
CA VAL A 13 -1.32 4.19 0.11
C VAL A 13 -1.07 4.16 1.60
N ARG A 14 -1.92 3.44 2.32
CA ARG A 14 -1.76 3.26 3.75
C ARG A 14 -1.55 1.79 4.05
N LEU A 15 -0.69 1.53 5.02
CA LEU A 15 -0.52 0.21 5.56
C LEU A 15 -1.25 0.20 6.91
N ILE A 16 -2.15 -0.74 7.11
CA ILE A 16 -2.94 -0.79 8.33
C ILE A 16 -2.65 -2.10 9.05
N PHE A 17 -2.23 -1.99 10.31
CA PHE A 17 -2.03 -3.16 11.15
C PHE A 17 -3.40 -3.58 11.66
N ILE A 18 -3.79 -4.81 11.34
CA ILE A 18 -5.13 -5.27 11.66
C ILE A 18 -5.36 -5.40 13.16
N ASP A 19 -4.32 -5.81 13.89
CA ASP A 19 -4.48 -6.04 15.32
C ASP A 19 -4.65 -4.77 16.13
N THR A 20 -3.91 -3.72 15.79
CA THR A 20 -3.99 -2.47 16.56
C THR A 20 -4.69 -1.36 15.80
N LYS A 21 -4.91 -1.55 14.51
CA LYS A 21 -5.52 -0.54 13.63
C LYS A 21 -4.63 0.67 13.44
N GLU A 22 -3.34 0.53 13.73
CA GLU A 22 -2.39 1.58 13.43
C GLU A 22 -2.23 1.72 11.93
N GLU A 23 -1.98 2.93 11.46
CA GLU A 23 -1.83 3.21 10.04
C GLU A 23 -0.51 3.89 9.78
N ILE A 24 0.13 3.49 8.68
CA ILE A 24 1.34 4.15 8.21
C ILE A 24 1.06 4.57 6.79
N GLU A 25 1.28 5.84 6.50
CA GLU A 25 1.03 6.37 5.18
C GLU A 25 2.29 6.36 4.35
N PHE A 26 2.19 5.88 3.12
CA PHE A 26 3.29 5.92 2.16
C PHE A 26 2.87 6.79 0.99
N LYS A 27 3.81 7.53 0.44
CA LYS A 27 3.50 8.46 -0.64
C LYS A 27 3.26 7.77 -1.97
N SER A 28 3.66 6.52 -2.11
CA SER A 28 3.43 5.80 -3.35
C SER A 28 3.54 4.30 -3.10
N ILE A 29 3.06 3.52 -4.08
CA ILE A 29 3.18 2.08 -4.00
C ILE A 29 4.65 1.67 -4.04
N ALA A 30 5.44 2.34 -4.86
CA ALA A 30 6.86 2.03 -4.94
C ALA A 30 7.55 2.23 -3.60
N TYR A 31 7.17 3.28 -2.89
CA TYR A 31 7.76 3.56 -1.59
C TYR A 31 7.31 2.51 -0.57
N ALA A 32 6.04 2.13 -0.62
CA ALA A 32 5.53 1.10 0.27
C ALA A 32 6.26 -0.23 0.03
N LYS A 33 6.47 -0.58 -1.23
CA LYS A 33 7.20 -1.78 -1.57
C LYS A 33 8.60 -1.74 -0.99
N ARG A 34 9.26 -0.59 -1.10
CA ARG A 34 10.63 -0.44 -0.64
C ARG A 34 10.73 -0.63 0.87
N ILE A 35 9.79 -0.07 1.59
CA ILE A 35 9.81 -0.11 3.06
C ILE A 35 9.38 -1.46 3.59
N THR A 36 8.33 -2.03 3.03
CA THR A 36 7.76 -3.27 3.56
C THR A 36 8.34 -4.52 2.92
N GLY A 37 8.91 -4.38 1.72
CA GLY A 37 9.38 -5.55 1.00
C GLY A 37 8.29 -6.32 0.29
N VAL A 38 7.06 -5.87 0.39
CA VAL A 38 5.95 -6.53 -0.28
C VAL A 38 5.96 -6.15 -1.75
N ASN A 39 5.79 -7.14 -2.61
CA ASN A 39 5.80 -6.93 -4.05
C ASN A 39 4.70 -5.96 -4.48
N GLU A 40 5.02 -5.12 -5.47
CA GLU A 40 4.06 -4.14 -5.96
C GLU A 40 2.77 -4.80 -6.42
N TYR A 41 2.88 -5.94 -7.09
CA TYR A 41 1.71 -6.67 -7.56
C TYR A 41 0.84 -7.08 -6.37
N GLN A 42 1.45 -7.53 -5.30
CA GLN A 42 0.72 -7.94 -4.11
C GLN A 42 0.07 -6.76 -3.42
N ILE A 43 0.76 -5.61 -3.40
CA ILE A 43 0.17 -4.42 -2.83
C ILE A 43 -1.08 -4.03 -3.61
N LYS A 44 -1.01 -4.09 -4.94
CA LYS A 44 -2.16 -3.77 -5.76
C LYS A 44 -3.31 -4.73 -5.51
N GLU A 45 -3.01 -5.99 -5.28
CA GLU A 45 -4.06 -6.96 -4.98
C GLU A 45 -4.70 -6.66 -3.64
N SER A 46 -3.91 -6.23 -2.67
CA SER A 46 -4.46 -5.86 -1.38
C SER A 46 -5.38 -4.65 -1.49
N LEU A 47 -5.07 -3.75 -2.41
CA LEU A 47 -5.90 -2.57 -2.62
C LEU A 47 -7.21 -2.89 -3.31
N ASN A 48 -7.28 -4.03 -3.97
CA ASN A 48 -8.47 -4.43 -4.70
C ASN A 48 -9.57 -4.83 -3.71
N PRO A 49 -10.71 -4.14 -3.70
CA PRO A 49 -11.76 -4.43 -2.73
C PRO A 49 -12.35 -5.83 -2.88
N LEU A 50 -12.18 -6.45 -4.03
CA LEU A 50 -12.68 -7.80 -4.23
C LEU A 50 -11.75 -8.85 -3.65
N LYS A 51 -10.48 -8.56 -3.55
CA LYS A 51 -9.51 -9.53 -3.07
C LYS A 51 -9.13 -9.33 -1.61
N LYS A 52 -8.94 -8.09 -1.20
CA LYS A 52 -8.64 -7.75 0.19
C LYS A 52 -7.56 -8.62 0.80
N LYS A 53 -6.48 -8.78 0.07
CA LYS A 53 -5.40 -9.63 0.56
C LYS A 53 -4.73 -9.05 1.79
N ARG A 54 -4.32 -9.94 2.69
CA ARG A 54 -3.59 -9.55 3.90
C ARG A 54 -2.19 -10.13 3.82
N PHE A 55 -1.25 -9.45 4.43
CA PHE A 55 0.13 -9.88 4.41
C PHE A 55 0.73 -9.81 5.80
N ASP A 56 1.86 -10.52 5.98
CA ASP A 56 2.59 -10.47 7.22
C ASP A 56 3.71 -9.45 7.10
N TYR A 57 3.84 -8.60 8.10
CA TYR A 57 4.91 -7.62 8.15
C TYR A 57 5.33 -7.51 9.61
N LYS A 58 6.61 -7.83 9.88
CA LYS A 58 7.13 -7.85 11.24
C LYS A 58 6.25 -8.71 12.14
N GLU A 59 5.88 -9.89 11.60
CA GLU A 59 5.07 -10.86 12.33
C GLU A 59 3.68 -10.35 12.70
N ARG A 60 3.18 -9.36 11.98
CA ARG A 60 1.85 -8.82 12.22
C ARG A 60 1.07 -8.81 10.91
N LYS A 61 -0.22 -8.98 11.02
CA LYS A 61 -1.07 -8.93 9.82
C LYS A 61 -1.33 -7.51 9.42
N ILE A 62 -1.20 -7.24 8.12
CA ILE A 62 -1.41 -5.90 7.58
C ILE A 62 -2.26 -5.98 6.32
N VAL A 63 -2.86 -4.85 5.97
CA VAL A 63 -3.53 -4.67 4.69
C VAL A 63 -3.12 -3.33 4.15
N PHE A 64 -3.28 -3.16 2.85
CA PHE A 64 -3.00 -1.89 2.21
C PHE A 64 -4.31 -1.27 1.76
N ARG A 65 -4.41 0.03 1.87
CA ARG A 65 -5.56 0.79 1.43
C ARG A 65 -5.12 1.99 0.64
N ILE A 66 -5.96 2.44 -0.26
CA ILE A 66 -5.67 3.66 -1.01
C ILE A 66 -6.06 4.84 -0.15
N LYS A 67 -5.15 5.79 -0.04
CA LYS A 67 -5.46 7.01 0.68
C LYS A 67 -6.23 7.94 -0.25
N LYS A 68 -7.30 8.46 0.22
CA LYS A 68 -8.10 9.40 -0.57
C LYS A 68 -7.99 10.81 -0.07
#